data_43f32d8a93bcbed5b30bce29ee283131
#
_entry.id   43f32d8a93bcbed5b30bce29ee283131
#
_cell.length_a   1.000
_cell.length_b   1.000
_cell.length_c   1.000
_cell.angle_alpha   90.00
_cell.angle_beta   90.00
_cell.angle_gamma   90.00
#
_symmetry.space_group_name_H-M   'P 1'
#
loop_
_entity.id
_entity.type
_entity.pdbx_description
1 polymer ?
#
loop_
_entity_poly.entity_id
_entity_poly.type
_entity_poly.pdbx_seq_one_letter_code
_entity_poly.pdbx_strand_id
1 'polypeptide(L)'
;RLPSVAFEAARAALAAGAPVLVQVPRRGYVPALACADCRERARCRRCSGLLALPGSSEGQPNPPACKLCGTVEAAFRCPACGSRRLRAVVVGAGRTAEELGRAFPNVAVRTSGGGNVLASVPAQPALIVCTPGAEPVAEQGYGAALLLDGWALLGRSELRAAETALRLWFDA
;
A
#
# COMPACT_ATOMS: atom_id res chain seq x y z
N ARG A 1 -2.92 -3.19 -9.38
CA ARG A 1 -4.01 -4.10 -9.79
C ARG A 1 -4.13 -5.17 -8.73
N LEU A 2 -5.34 -5.39 -8.18
CA LEU A 2 -5.59 -6.46 -7.22
C LEU A 2 -5.28 -7.82 -7.84
N PRO A 3 -4.61 -8.74 -7.11
CA PRO A 3 -4.48 -10.13 -7.52
C PRO A 3 -5.87 -10.78 -7.66
N SER A 4 -6.01 -11.77 -8.56
CA SER A 4 -7.28 -12.47 -8.77
C SER A 4 -7.82 -13.12 -7.50
N VAL A 5 -6.94 -13.75 -6.72
CA VAL A 5 -7.30 -14.39 -5.44
C VAL A 5 -7.89 -13.39 -4.44
N ALA A 6 -7.35 -12.16 -4.36
CA ALA A 6 -7.88 -11.12 -3.50
C ALA A 6 -9.26 -10.63 -3.97
N PHE A 7 -9.43 -10.55 -5.29
CA PHE A 7 -10.70 -10.15 -5.89
C PHE A 7 -11.79 -11.20 -5.64
N GLU A 8 -11.46 -12.47 -5.77
CA GLU A 8 -12.37 -13.60 -5.51
C GLU A 8 -12.78 -13.69 -4.04
N ALA A 9 -11.79 -13.54 -3.11
CA ALA A 9 -12.06 -13.52 -1.67
C ALA A 9 -13.00 -12.37 -1.27
N ALA A 10 -12.74 -11.16 -1.79
CA ALA A 10 -13.63 -10.02 -1.56
C ALA A 10 -15.04 -10.28 -2.08
N ARG A 11 -15.16 -10.84 -3.30
CA ARG A 11 -16.45 -11.12 -3.91
C ARG A 11 -17.24 -12.16 -3.12
N ALA A 12 -16.59 -13.23 -2.65
CA ALA A 12 -17.22 -14.27 -1.85
C ALA A 12 -17.72 -13.71 -0.49
N ALA A 13 -16.91 -12.92 0.20
CA ALA A 13 -17.29 -12.30 1.47
C ALA A 13 -18.48 -11.32 1.32
N LEU A 14 -18.45 -10.47 0.29
CA LEU A 14 -19.54 -9.54 0.01
C LEU A 14 -20.84 -10.27 -0.38
N ALA A 15 -20.76 -11.36 -1.14
CA ALA A 15 -21.91 -12.18 -1.48
C ALA A 15 -22.49 -12.90 -0.26
N ALA A 16 -21.66 -13.25 0.73
CA ALA A 16 -22.09 -13.81 2.01
C ALA A 16 -22.66 -12.74 2.98
N GLY A 17 -22.75 -11.48 2.57
CA GLY A 17 -23.32 -10.41 3.39
C GLY A 17 -22.31 -9.77 4.36
N ALA A 18 -21.04 -10.14 4.31
CA ALA A 18 -20.03 -9.68 5.25
C ALA A 18 -19.18 -8.50 4.72
N PRO A 19 -18.68 -7.61 5.60
CA PRO A 19 -17.73 -6.59 5.20
C PRO A 19 -16.36 -7.18 4.88
N VAL A 20 -15.59 -6.47 4.05
CA VAL A 20 -14.22 -6.83 3.67
C VAL A 20 -13.26 -5.75 4.12
N LEU A 21 -12.26 -6.14 4.90
CA LEU A 21 -11.16 -5.26 5.28
C LEU A 21 -10.11 -5.19 4.15
N VAL A 22 -9.67 -4.00 3.81
CA VAL A 22 -8.58 -3.78 2.84
C VAL A 22 -7.52 -2.91 3.49
N GLN A 23 -6.49 -3.54 4.04
CA GLN A 23 -5.38 -2.83 4.66
C GLN A 23 -4.38 -2.39 3.58
N VAL A 24 -4.06 -1.11 3.56
CA VAL A 24 -3.07 -0.51 2.66
C VAL A 24 -2.04 0.28 3.45
N PRO A 25 -0.78 0.34 3.01
CA PRO A 25 0.25 1.10 3.70
C PRO A 25 -0.14 2.58 3.90
N ARG A 26 0.26 3.15 5.03
CA ARG A 26 -0.12 4.50 5.47
C ARG A 26 0.25 5.59 4.44
N ARG A 27 -0.59 6.61 4.29
CA ARG A 27 -0.24 7.90 3.66
C ARG A 27 1.02 8.50 4.32
N GLY A 28 1.91 9.09 3.52
CA GLY A 28 3.16 9.68 4.02
C GLY A 28 4.36 8.75 3.88
N TYR A 29 4.17 7.56 3.36
CA TYR A 29 5.27 6.78 2.84
C TYR A 29 5.85 7.51 1.63
N VAL A 30 7.13 7.81 1.72
CA VAL A 30 7.89 8.29 0.57
C VAL A 30 7.61 7.35 -0.59
N PRO A 31 7.05 7.81 -1.71
CA PRO A 31 6.65 6.93 -2.79
C PRO A 31 7.86 6.12 -3.24
N ALA A 32 7.75 4.79 -3.16
CA ALA A 32 8.75 3.93 -3.76
C ALA A 32 8.78 4.19 -5.27
N LEU A 33 9.96 4.07 -5.86
CA LEU A 33 10.14 4.27 -7.28
C LEU A 33 10.15 2.95 -8.03
N ALA A 34 9.67 2.97 -9.26
CA ALA A 34 9.76 1.88 -10.20
C ALA A 34 10.18 2.41 -11.58
N CYS A 35 10.69 1.55 -12.42
CA CYS A 35 10.89 1.86 -13.83
C CYS A 35 9.57 2.27 -14.48
N ALA A 36 9.58 3.36 -15.25
CA ALA A 36 8.38 3.83 -15.93
C ALA A 36 7.94 2.88 -17.05
N ASP A 37 8.88 2.16 -17.66
CA ASP A 37 8.63 1.33 -18.83
C ASP A 37 8.26 -0.11 -18.47
N CYS A 38 9.11 -0.85 -17.74
CA CYS A 38 8.86 -2.25 -17.40
C CYS A 38 8.20 -2.46 -16.02
N ARG A 39 8.06 -1.40 -15.22
CA ARG A 39 7.49 -1.39 -13.86
C ARG A 39 8.30 -2.13 -12.81
N GLU A 40 9.50 -2.63 -13.15
CA GLU A 40 10.44 -3.21 -12.18
C GLU A 40 10.76 -2.19 -11.09
N ARG A 41 10.83 -2.64 -9.84
CA ARG A 41 11.10 -1.76 -8.69
C ARG A 41 12.50 -1.19 -8.78
N ALA A 42 12.63 0.11 -8.56
CA ALA A 42 13.91 0.77 -8.53
C ALA A 42 14.65 0.44 -7.24
N ARG A 43 15.76 -0.26 -7.35
CA ARG A 43 16.61 -0.71 -6.24
C ARG A 43 17.94 -0.02 -6.26
N CYS A 44 18.49 0.19 -5.07
CA CYS A 44 19.83 0.72 -4.86
C CYS A 44 20.88 -0.29 -5.36
N ARG A 45 21.85 0.19 -6.12
CA ARG A 45 22.96 -0.63 -6.62
C ARG A 45 23.93 -1.07 -5.51
N ARG A 46 23.94 -0.36 -4.37
CA ARG A 46 24.85 -0.64 -3.25
C ARG A 46 24.30 -1.68 -2.27
N CYS A 47 23.01 -1.61 -1.92
CA CYS A 47 22.43 -2.44 -0.86
C CYS A 47 21.11 -3.11 -1.26
N SER A 48 20.69 -2.99 -2.52
CA SER A 48 19.41 -3.51 -3.04
C SER A 48 18.15 -2.96 -2.37
N GLY A 49 18.26 -2.00 -1.44
CA GLY A 49 17.15 -1.30 -0.83
C GLY A 49 16.31 -0.53 -1.86
N LEU A 50 15.06 -0.23 -1.53
CA LEU A 50 14.17 0.50 -2.42
C LEU A 50 14.61 1.96 -2.57
N LEU A 51 14.62 2.45 -3.80
CA LEU A 51 14.77 3.87 -4.09
C LEU A 51 13.45 4.60 -3.86
N ALA A 52 13.54 5.82 -3.35
CA ALA A 52 12.40 6.68 -3.10
C ALA A 52 12.77 8.14 -3.38
N LEU A 53 11.77 8.99 -3.55
CA LEU A 53 11.98 10.44 -3.55
C LEU A 53 11.97 10.92 -2.11
N PRO A 54 13.06 11.54 -1.60
CA PRO A 54 13.02 12.25 -0.34
C PRO A 54 11.94 13.35 -0.41
N GLY A 55 11.28 13.64 0.71
CA GLY A 55 10.28 14.71 0.76
C GLY A 55 10.87 16.02 0.21
N SER A 56 10.18 16.68 -0.71
CA SER A 56 10.58 17.98 -1.23
C SER A 56 10.31 19.05 -0.15
N SER A 57 11.35 19.60 0.42
CA SER A 57 11.30 20.92 1.00
C SER A 57 11.51 21.92 -0.15
N GLU A 58 10.59 22.90 -0.28
CA GLU A 58 10.73 24.05 -1.17
C GLU A 58 10.71 23.79 -2.70
N GLY A 59 9.82 22.91 -3.19
CA GLY A 59 9.47 22.93 -4.63
C GLY A 59 10.51 22.39 -5.61
N GLN A 60 11.72 22.03 -5.17
CA GLN A 60 12.70 21.38 -6.04
C GLN A 60 12.62 19.84 -5.94
N PRO A 61 12.63 19.13 -7.07
CA PRO A 61 12.64 17.68 -7.07
C PRO A 61 13.99 17.17 -6.53
N ASN A 62 13.99 16.59 -5.34
CA ASN A 62 15.18 15.93 -4.81
C ASN A 62 15.50 14.67 -5.64
N PRO A 63 16.77 14.38 -5.90
CA PRO A 63 17.16 13.17 -6.60
C PRO A 63 16.73 11.92 -5.80
N PRO A 64 16.43 10.79 -6.48
CA PRO A 64 16.12 9.54 -5.82
C PRO A 64 17.21 9.13 -4.84
N ALA A 65 16.82 8.63 -3.67
CA ALA A 65 17.74 8.13 -2.67
C ALA A 65 17.31 6.77 -2.13
N CYS A 66 18.26 5.98 -1.68
CA CYS A 66 18.00 4.70 -1.06
C CYS A 66 17.46 4.88 0.36
N LYS A 67 16.35 4.22 0.68
CA LYS A 67 15.76 4.25 2.02
C LYS A 67 16.61 3.56 3.09
N LEU A 68 17.43 2.58 2.71
CA LEU A 68 18.22 1.82 3.66
C LEU A 68 19.58 2.46 3.95
N CYS A 69 20.33 2.83 2.91
CA CYS A 69 21.71 3.31 3.08
C CYS A 69 21.89 4.80 2.73
N GLY A 70 20.84 5.52 2.39
CA GLY A 70 20.89 6.95 2.06
C GLY A 70 21.57 7.30 0.74
N THR A 71 22.15 6.33 0.01
CA THR A 71 22.87 6.60 -1.24
C THR A 71 21.95 7.27 -2.25
N VAL A 72 22.38 8.43 -2.75
CA VAL A 72 21.66 9.17 -3.80
C VAL A 72 21.90 8.50 -5.15
N GLU A 73 20.84 8.31 -5.92
CA GLU A 73 20.87 7.70 -7.25
C GLU A 73 20.64 8.78 -8.33
N ALA A 74 21.70 9.45 -8.71
CA ALA A 74 21.63 10.55 -9.68
C ALA A 74 21.46 10.05 -11.14
N ALA A 75 21.83 8.80 -11.45
CA ALA A 75 21.84 8.25 -12.80
C ALA A 75 21.21 6.84 -12.83
N PHE A 76 19.93 6.75 -12.49
CA PHE A 76 19.22 5.49 -12.51
C PHE A 76 19.24 4.84 -13.89
N ARG A 77 19.49 3.53 -13.89
CA ARG A 77 19.31 2.66 -15.06
C ARG A 77 18.62 1.37 -14.59
N CYS A 78 17.49 1.06 -15.18
CA CYS A 78 16.73 -0.14 -14.85
C CYS A 78 17.54 -1.40 -15.20
N PRO A 79 17.74 -2.33 -14.26
CA PRO A 79 18.51 -3.56 -14.54
C PRO A 79 17.77 -4.51 -15.48
N ALA A 80 16.43 -4.41 -15.56
CA ALA A 80 15.64 -5.31 -16.39
C ALA A 80 15.51 -4.85 -17.86
N CYS A 81 15.37 -3.52 -18.10
CA CYS A 81 15.11 -3.01 -19.46
C CYS A 81 16.05 -1.87 -19.91
N GLY A 82 17.00 -1.46 -19.07
CA GLY A 82 17.95 -0.38 -19.39
C GLY A 82 17.38 1.04 -19.35
N SER A 83 16.08 1.23 -19.15
CA SER A 83 15.43 2.53 -19.11
C SER A 83 15.98 3.43 -17.99
N ARG A 84 16.04 4.73 -18.25
CA ARG A 84 16.41 5.75 -17.25
C ARG A 84 15.21 6.44 -16.61
N ARG A 85 14.00 6.10 -17.03
CA ARG A 85 12.77 6.75 -16.59
C ARG A 85 12.26 6.12 -15.31
N LEU A 86 12.02 6.96 -14.31
CA LEU A 86 11.42 6.56 -13.04
C LEU A 86 9.97 7.04 -12.95
N ARG A 87 9.16 6.27 -12.27
CA ARG A 87 7.81 6.65 -11.85
C ARG A 87 7.64 6.42 -10.37
N ALA A 88 6.89 7.30 -9.72
CA ALA A 88 6.47 7.06 -8.35
C ALA A 88 5.41 5.95 -8.31
N VAL A 89 5.59 4.98 -7.42
CA VAL A 89 4.55 4.00 -7.07
C VAL A 89 3.82 4.59 -5.87
N VAL A 90 2.74 5.29 -6.15
CA VAL A 90 1.87 5.84 -5.09
C VAL A 90 0.94 4.73 -4.65
N VAL A 91 1.14 4.24 -3.45
CA VAL A 91 0.20 3.35 -2.77
C VAL A 91 -0.47 4.18 -1.68
N GLY A 92 -1.74 4.41 -1.80
CA GLY A 92 -2.50 5.20 -0.82
C GLY A 92 -3.95 4.77 -0.74
N ALA A 93 -4.52 4.84 0.48
CA ALA A 93 -5.88 4.40 0.76
C ALA A 93 -6.93 5.06 -0.17
N GLY A 94 -6.81 6.35 -0.45
CA GLY A 94 -7.74 7.04 -1.34
C GLY A 94 -7.79 6.45 -2.75
N ARG A 95 -6.62 6.24 -3.38
CA ARG A 95 -6.57 5.65 -4.72
C ARG A 95 -7.05 4.20 -4.75
N THR A 96 -6.72 3.44 -3.72
CA THR A 96 -7.22 2.05 -3.58
C THR A 96 -8.74 2.05 -3.44
N ALA A 97 -9.30 2.95 -2.65
CA ALA A 97 -10.76 3.10 -2.49
C ALA A 97 -11.45 3.42 -3.83
N GLU A 98 -10.89 4.33 -4.63
CA GLU A 98 -11.41 4.65 -5.98
C GLU A 98 -11.34 3.45 -6.94
N GLU A 99 -10.23 2.72 -6.94
CA GLU A 99 -10.05 1.51 -7.78
C GLU A 99 -11.03 0.41 -7.38
N LEU A 100 -11.24 0.21 -6.06
CA LEU A 100 -12.20 -0.74 -5.53
C LEU A 100 -13.65 -0.34 -5.84
N GLY A 101 -14.00 0.94 -5.69
CA GLY A 101 -15.33 1.44 -6.04
C GLY A 101 -15.69 1.20 -7.51
N ARG A 102 -14.70 1.31 -8.41
CA ARG A 102 -14.89 0.95 -9.83
C ARG A 102 -14.99 -0.55 -10.08
N ALA A 103 -14.29 -1.36 -9.29
CA ALA A 103 -14.25 -2.82 -9.43
C ALA A 103 -15.49 -3.51 -8.82
N PHE A 104 -16.11 -2.88 -7.83
CA PHE A 104 -17.28 -3.37 -7.12
C PHE A 104 -18.39 -2.31 -7.15
N PRO A 105 -19.03 -2.08 -8.30
CA PRO A 105 -20.15 -1.15 -8.40
C PRO A 105 -21.28 -1.60 -7.46
N ASN A 106 -21.94 -0.65 -6.83
CA ASN A 106 -23.01 -0.86 -5.85
C ASN A 106 -22.58 -1.39 -4.47
N VAL A 107 -21.28 -1.51 -4.19
CA VAL A 107 -20.75 -1.81 -2.85
C VAL A 107 -20.27 -0.52 -2.19
N ALA A 108 -20.70 -0.27 -0.97
CA ALA A 108 -20.22 0.88 -0.20
C ALA A 108 -18.72 0.76 0.07
N VAL A 109 -17.96 1.82 -0.24
CA VAL A 109 -16.53 1.90 0.09
C VAL A 109 -16.35 2.96 1.18
N ARG A 110 -15.80 2.55 2.31
CA ARG A 110 -15.47 3.42 3.44
C ARG A 110 -13.98 3.46 3.65
N THR A 111 -13.45 4.57 4.14
CA THR A 111 -12.03 4.72 4.44
C THR A 111 -11.84 4.99 5.93
N SER A 112 -10.82 4.35 6.52
CA SER A 112 -10.43 4.56 7.91
C SER A 112 -8.93 4.83 7.98
N GLY A 113 -8.55 5.97 8.58
CA GLY A 113 -7.14 6.37 8.70
C GLY A 113 -6.91 7.86 8.49
N GLY A 114 -5.72 8.33 8.80
CA GLY A 114 -5.40 9.76 8.76
C GLY A 114 -6.20 10.55 9.80
N GLY A 115 -6.95 11.56 9.37
CA GLY A 115 -7.80 12.39 10.23
C GLY A 115 -9.18 11.81 10.54
N ASN A 116 -9.56 10.67 9.95
CA ASN A 116 -10.86 10.05 10.12
C ASN A 116 -10.71 8.54 10.38
N VAL A 117 -10.58 8.16 11.64
CA VAL A 117 -10.52 6.76 12.07
C VAL A 117 -11.91 6.33 12.52
N LEU A 118 -12.43 5.29 11.88
CA LEU A 118 -13.70 4.67 12.25
C LEU A 118 -13.47 3.74 13.43
N ALA A 119 -14.33 3.82 14.46
CA ALA A 119 -14.25 2.91 15.61
C ALA A 119 -14.83 1.53 15.26
N SER A 120 -15.97 1.51 14.57
CA SER A 120 -16.64 0.27 14.17
C SER A 120 -17.35 0.38 12.83
N VAL A 121 -17.69 -0.77 12.27
CA VAL A 121 -18.51 -0.89 11.07
C VAL A 121 -19.59 -1.95 11.28
N PRO A 122 -20.81 -1.73 10.75
CA PRO A 122 -21.90 -2.68 10.87
C PRO A 122 -21.62 -3.96 10.05
N ALA A 123 -22.30 -5.05 10.43
CA ALA A 123 -22.28 -6.33 9.75
C ALA A 123 -23.09 -6.30 8.44
N GLN A 124 -22.60 -5.57 7.45
CA GLN A 124 -23.23 -5.46 6.13
C GLN A 124 -22.17 -5.42 5.03
N PRO A 125 -22.50 -5.80 3.78
CA PRO A 125 -21.55 -5.76 2.66
C PRO A 125 -20.96 -4.38 2.46
N ALA A 126 -19.67 -4.24 2.68
CA ALA A 126 -18.92 -3.00 2.45
C ALA A 126 -17.43 -3.31 2.26
N LEU A 127 -16.72 -2.44 1.57
CA LEU A 127 -15.27 -2.46 1.46
C LEU A 127 -14.70 -1.39 2.41
N ILE A 128 -13.93 -1.82 3.39
CA ILE A 128 -13.34 -0.95 4.41
C ILE A 128 -11.85 -0.80 4.11
N VAL A 129 -11.47 0.31 3.51
CA VAL A 129 -10.07 0.59 3.18
C VAL A 129 -9.43 1.33 4.34
N CYS A 130 -8.47 0.70 4.99
CA CYS A 130 -7.81 1.25 6.17
C CYS A 130 -6.28 1.29 6.03
N THR A 131 -5.66 2.09 6.88
CA THR A 131 -4.20 2.05 7.08
C THR A 131 -3.89 1.27 8.36
N PRO A 132 -2.71 0.60 8.45
CA PRO A 132 -2.33 -0.16 9.63
C PRO A 132 -2.50 0.62 10.94
N GLY A 133 -3.20 0.03 11.91
CA GLY A 133 -3.56 0.64 13.19
C GLY A 133 -4.79 1.57 13.13
N ALA A 134 -5.57 1.50 12.06
CA ALA A 134 -6.84 2.22 11.92
C ALA A 134 -7.98 1.29 11.45
N GLU A 135 -7.84 0.01 11.70
CA GLU A 135 -8.83 -1.01 11.38
C GLU A 135 -10.05 -0.83 12.30
N PRO A 136 -11.26 -0.56 11.77
CA PRO A 136 -12.45 -0.51 12.61
C PRO A 136 -12.87 -1.92 13.03
N VAL A 137 -13.49 -2.04 14.19
CA VAL A 137 -14.08 -3.29 14.65
C VAL A 137 -15.34 -3.59 13.84
N ALA A 138 -15.39 -4.75 13.19
CA ALA A 138 -16.62 -5.21 12.54
C ALA A 138 -17.48 -5.98 13.55
N GLU A 139 -18.76 -5.64 13.69
CA GLU A 139 -19.68 -6.20 14.72
C GLU A 139 -19.76 -7.74 14.70
N GLN A 140 -19.66 -8.34 13.53
CA GLN A 140 -19.65 -9.81 13.34
C GLN A 140 -18.37 -10.32 12.67
N GLY A 141 -17.29 -9.54 12.73
CA GLY A 141 -16.04 -9.81 12.03
C GLY A 141 -16.10 -9.48 10.55
N TYR A 142 -14.94 -9.62 9.91
CA TYR A 142 -14.78 -9.45 8.47
C TYR A 142 -14.89 -10.79 7.75
N GLY A 143 -15.56 -10.83 6.60
CA GLY A 143 -15.62 -12.03 5.76
C GLY A 143 -14.30 -12.30 5.02
N ALA A 144 -13.50 -11.26 4.80
CA ALA A 144 -12.15 -11.36 4.25
C ALA A 144 -11.30 -10.16 4.67
N ALA A 145 -9.99 -10.36 4.83
CA ALA A 145 -9.00 -9.33 5.02
C ALA A 145 -7.97 -9.35 3.87
N LEU A 146 -7.87 -8.25 3.14
CA LEU A 146 -6.93 -8.07 2.04
C LEU A 146 -5.76 -7.20 2.49
N LEU A 147 -4.63 -7.83 2.74
CA LEU A 147 -3.40 -7.17 3.21
C LEU A 147 -2.55 -6.79 2.00
N LEU A 148 -2.81 -5.61 1.44
CA LEU A 148 -2.20 -5.17 0.19
C LEU A 148 -0.81 -4.56 0.41
N ASP A 149 0.04 -4.70 -0.61
CA ASP A 149 1.36 -4.06 -0.65
C ASP A 149 2.25 -4.30 0.58
N GLY A 150 2.18 -5.49 1.16
CA GLY A 150 2.99 -5.90 2.33
C GLY A 150 4.49 -5.62 2.18
N TRP A 151 5.01 -5.61 0.95
CA TRP A 151 6.37 -5.19 0.65
C TRP A 151 6.72 -3.79 1.15
N ALA A 152 5.75 -2.88 1.23
CA ALA A 152 5.96 -1.53 1.73
C ALA A 152 6.15 -1.49 3.25
N LEU A 153 5.58 -2.45 3.98
CA LEU A 153 5.81 -2.65 5.42
C LEU A 153 7.16 -3.35 5.66
N LEU A 154 7.44 -4.41 4.90
CA LEU A 154 8.67 -5.19 5.01
C LEU A 154 9.92 -4.42 4.53
N GLY A 155 9.76 -3.48 3.61
CA GLY A 155 10.83 -2.64 3.08
C GLY A 155 11.19 -1.41 3.92
N ARG A 156 10.76 -1.35 5.18
CA ARG A 156 11.14 -0.29 6.12
C ARG A 156 12.58 -0.44 6.56
N SER A 157 13.24 0.68 6.86
CA SER A 157 14.61 0.70 7.38
C SER A 157 14.72 0.38 8.87
N GLU A 158 13.66 -0.10 9.49
CA GLU A 158 13.61 -0.49 10.88
C GLU A 158 14.14 -1.93 11.06
N LEU A 159 14.93 -2.16 12.09
CA LEU A 159 15.51 -3.50 12.40
C LEU A 159 14.43 -4.57 12.58
N ARG A 160 13.26 -4.20 13.09
CA ARG A 160 12.12 -5.11 13.34
C ARG A 160 10.98 -4.93 12.34
N ALA A 161 11.26 -4.49 11.13
CA ALA A 161 10.21 -4.24 10.13
C ALA A 161 9.33 -5.46 9.86
N ALA A 162 9.93 -6.66 9.79
CA ALA A 162 9.18 -7.90 9.57
C ALA A 162 8.29 -8.27 10.77
N GLU A 163 8.81 -8.14 11.99
CA GLU A 163 8.05 -8.39 13.21
C GLU A 163 6.87 -7.41 13.35
N THR A 164 7.13 -6.13 13.10
CA THR A 164 6.10 -5.09 13.10
C THR A 164 5.04 -5.34 12.04
N ALA A 165 5.43 -5.75 10.83
CA ALA A 165 4.49 -6.08 9.77
C ALA A 165 3.59 -7.27 10.15
N LEU A 166 4.17 -8.33 10.72
CA LEU A 166 3.42 -9.49 11.18
C LEU A 166 2.40 -9.13 12.27
N ARG A 167 2.80 -8.33 13.26
CA ARG A 167 1.86 -7.86 14.30
C ARG A 167 0.69 -7.10 13.68
N LEU A 168 0.95 -6.14 12.79
CA LEU A 168 -0.09 -5.36 12.12
C LEU A 168 -1.03 -6.22 11.26
N TRP A 169 -0.55 -7.36 10.77
CA TRP A 169 -1.37 -8.30 9.99
C TRP A 169 -2.19 -9.24 10.87
N PHE A 170 -1.68 -9.60 12.04
CA PHE A 170 -2.45 -10.40 13.02
C PHE A 170 -3.50 -9.58 13.76
N ASP A 171 -3.30 -8.27 13.86
CA ASP A 171 -4.25 -7.34 14.49
C ASP A 171 -5.36 -6.86 13.52
N ALA A 172 -5.25 -7.17 12.23
CA ALA A 172 -6.21 -6.82 11.19
C ALA A 172 -7.33 -7.85 11.05
#